data_504178a78b8325b70164abad6363bd65
#
_entry.id   504178a78b8325b70164abad6363bd65
#
_cell.length_a   1.000
_cell.length_b   1.000
_cell.length_c   1.000
_cell.angle_alpha   90.00
_cell.angle_beta   90.00
_cell.angle_gamma   90.00
#
_symmetry.space_group_name_H-M   'P 1'
#
loop_
_entity.id
_entity.type
_entity.pdbx_description
1 polymer ?
#
loop_
_entity_poly.entity_id
_entity_poly.type
_entity_poly.pdbx_seq_one_letter_code
_entity_poly.pdbx_strand_id
1 'polypeptide(L)'
;YRWNDGEVNSIPEGTTYAEEEILLPDGNNVLNITVIDMKNREYQFIKEYNLEGVDITKPNIDVTQTEEGTANISISATDETEIIQMTYKINDDQEVVIEATEEGQKEIKKDITLPEGQSTLTVVAKDATGNTTTYEKQIIASSKPTIEIVSKEGNVITLKIADKYGLKDVVVNSNGKVYESKDIDKNPNLNKNEIYVPLELQSGNNV
;
A
#
# COMPACT_ATOMS: atom_id res chain seq x y z
N TYR A 1 -22.32 -12.58 -27.32
CA TYR A 1 -21.71 -13.78 -26.74
C TYR A 1 -21.56 -13.63 -25.23
N ARG A 2 -21.43 -14.74 -24.55
CA ARG A 2 -21.09 -14.76 -23.11
C ARG A 2 -20.24 -16.00 -22.78
N TRP A 3 -19.43 -15.86 -21.77
CA TRP A 3 -18.71 -16.97 -21.17
C TRP A 3 -19.41 -17.40 -19.88
N ASN A 4 -19.60 -18.70 -19.72
CA ASN A 4 -20.30 -19.29 -18.57
C ASN A 4 -21.65 -18.58 -18.33
N ASP A 5 -21.94 -18.21 -17.09
CA ASP A 5 -23.13 -17.43 -16.71
C ASP A 5 -22.82 -15.91 -16.56
N GLY A 6 -21.72 -15.44 -17.16
CA GLY A 6 -21.29 -14.05 -17.12
C GLY A 6 -22.16 -13.10 -17.93
N GLU A 7 -21.75 -11.83 -17.98
CA GLU A 7 -22.43 -10.78 -18.73
C GLU A 7 -22.43 -11.06 -20.25
N VAL A 8 -23.46 -10.57 -20.92
CA VAL A 8 -23.57 -10.67 -22.37
C VAL A 8 -22.79 -9.53 -23.03
N ASN A 9 -21.83 -9.87 -23.85
CA ASN A 9 -21.10 -8.94 -24.70
C ASN A 9 -21.76 -8.85 -26.07
N SER A 10 -22.04 -7.64 -26.53
CA SER A 10 -22.70 -7.40 -27.82
C SER A 10 -21.72 -6.80 -28.82
N ILE A 11 -21.73 -7.32 -30.02
CA ILE A 11 -21.00 -6.79 -31.17
C ILE A 11 -21.93 -5.81 -31.90
N PRO A 12 -21.50 -4.61 -32.33
CA PRO A 12 -22.34 -3.63 -33.00
C PRO A 12 -22.99 -4.19 -34.28
N GLU A 13 -24.25 -3.78 -34.51
CA GLU A 13 -24.98 -4.14 -35.72
C GLU A 13 -24.22 -3.70 -37.01
N GLY A 14 -24.22 -4.53 -38.02
CA GLY A 14 -23.53 -4.27 -39.28
C GLY A 14 -22.04 -4.60 -39.28
N THR A 15 -21.51 -5.11 -38.19
CA THR A 15 -20.12 -5.62 -38.12
C THR A 15 -19.99 -6.84 -38.96
N THR A 16 -19.07 -6.84 -39.92
CA THR A 16 -18.79 -7.99 -40.80
C THR A 16 -17.66 -8.90 -40.31
N TYR A 17 -16.85 -8.38 -39.39
CA TYR A 17 -15.75 -9.09 -38.72
C TYR A 17 -15.54 -8.56 -37.32
N ALA A 18 -15.39 -9.45 -36.36
CA ALA A 18 -14.99 -9.12 -34.98
C ALA A 18 -13.99 -10.16 -34.50
N GLU A 19 -12.96 -9.68 -33.83
CA GLU A 19 -11.94 -10.47 -33.15
C GLU A 19 -11.71 -9.91 -31.74
N GLU A 20 -11.77 -10.78 -30.75
CA GLU A 20 -11.56 -10.41 -29.37
C GLU A 20 -10.68 -11.44 -28.69
N GLU A 21 -9.67 -10.98 -27.98
CA GLU A 21 -8.86 -11.80 -27.10
C GLU A 21 -9.49 -11.84 -25.70
N ILE A 22 -9.76 -13.03 -25.20
CA ILE A 22 -10.42 -13.23 -23.91
C ILE A 22 -9.57 -14.20 -23.09
N LEU A 23 -9.24 -13.79 -21.86
CA LEU A 23 -8.63 -14.67 -20.88
C LEU A 23 -9.71 -15.54 -20.22
N LEU A 24 -9.54 -16.84 -20.33
CA LEU A 24 -10.45 -17.81 -19.70
C LEU A 24 -9.94 -18.18 -18.32
N PRO A 25 -10.82 -18.27 -17.30
CA PRO A 25 -10.47 -18.80 -16.00
C PRO A 25 -10.13 -20.30 -16.07
N ASP A 26 -9.40 -20.77 -15.06
CA ASP A 26 -9.12 -22.20 -14.92
C ASP A 26 -10.41 -23.03 -14.77
N GLY A 27 -10.38 -24.25 -15.25
CA GLY A 27 -11.51 -25.17 -15.22
C GLY A 27 -12.37 -25.20 -16.50
N ASN A 28 -13.61 -25.60 -16.37
CA ASN A 28 -14.56 -25.72 -17.47
C ASN A 28 -15.16 -24.38 -17.86
N ASN A 29 -14.95 -23.97 -19.10
CA ASN A 29 -15.49 -22.74 -19.66
C ASN A 29 -16.44 -23.04 -20.81
N VAL A 30 -17.61 -22.41 -20.78
CA VAL A 30 -18.65 -22.58 -21.82
C VAL A 30 -18.83 -21.24 -22.54
N LEU A 31 -18.50 -21.22 -23.82
CA LEU A 31 -18.78 -20.11 -24.72
C LEU A 31 -20.15 -20.28 -25.33
N ASN A 32 -21.04 -19.35 -25.11
CA ASN A 32 -22.34 -19.28 -25.76
C ASN A 32 -22.33 -18.09 -26.73
N ILE A 33 -22.55 -18.34 -28.01
CA ILE A 33 -22.65 -17.31 -29.04
C ILE A 33 -24.06 -17.38 -29.64
N THR A 34 -24.73 -16.23 -29.67
CA THR A 34 -26.00 -16.06 -30.38
C THR A 34 -25.80 -15.08 -31.53
N VAL A 35 -26.10 -15.52 -32.74
CA VAL A 35 -26.05 -14.68 -33.95
C VAL A 35 -27.45 -14.48 -34.46
N ILE A 36 -27.85 -13.22 -34.69
CA ILE A 36 -29.14 -12.86 -35.30
C ILE A 36 -28.86 -12.28 -36.69
N ASP A 37 -29.42 -12.89 -37.74
CA ASP A 37 -29.23 -12.41 -39.11
C ASP A 37 -30.23 -11.27 -39.47
N MET A 38 -30.03 -10.68 -40.61
CA MET A 38 -30.89 -9.60 -41.16
C MET A 38 -32.36 -10.00 -41.37
N LYS A 39 -32.72 -11.27 -41.27
CA LYS A 39 -34.07 -11.80 -41.32
C LYS A 39 -34.62 -12.18 -39.97
N ASN A 40 -33.95 -11.71 -38.87
CA ASN A 40 -34.28 -12.03 -37.49
C ASN A 40 -34.25 -13.55 -37.19
N ARG A 41 -33.44 -14.31 -37.89
CA ARG A 41 -33.23 -15.72 -37.55
C ARG A 41 -32.08 -15.82 -36.57
N GLU A 42 -32.30 -16.55 -35.48
CA GLU A 42 -31.34 -16.75 -34.41
C GLU A 42 -30.57 -18.06 -34.61
N TYR A 43 -29.26 -18.00 -34.45
CA TYR A 43 -28.36 -19.13 -34.49
C TYR A 43 -27.56 -19.18 -33.21
N GLN A 44 -27.53 -20.33 -32.54
CA GLN A 44 -26.78 -20.51 -31.31
C GLN A 44 -25.61 -21.47 -31.54
N PHE A 45 -24.45 -21.07 -30.99
CA PHE A 45 -23.24 -21.90 -30.96
C PHE A 45 -22.81 -22.02 -29.51
N ILE A 46 -22.58 -23.25 -29.07
CA ILE A 46 -22.08 -23.53 -27.71
C ILE A 46 -20.79 -24.32 -27.89
N LYS A 47 -19.75 -23.88 -27.19
CA LYS A 47 -18.46 -24.57 -27.19
C LYS A 47 -17.88 -24.59 -25.77
N GLU A 48 -17.43 -25.79 -25.41
CA GLU A 48 -16.79 -26.02 -24.11
C GLU A 48 -15.27 -26.03 -24.26
N TYR A 49 -14.59 -25.41 -23.30
CA TYR A 49 -13.14 -25.41 -23.15
C TYR A 49 -12.80 -25.81 -21.73
N ASN A 50 -11.95 -26.79 -21.55
CA ASN A 50 -11.39 -27.13 -20.24
C ASN A 50 -9.96 -26.64 -20.18
N LEU A 51 -9.69 -25.75 -19.25
CA LEU A 51 -8.36 -25.25 -18.93
C LEU A 51 -8.01 -25.78 -17.55
N GLU A 52 -7.16 -26.79 -17.48
CA GLU A 52 -6.69 -27.35 -16.22
C GLU A 52 -5.25 -26.95 -15.98
N GLY A 53 -4.98 -26.40 -14.79
CA GLY A 53 -3.63 -26.07 -14.36
C GLY A 53 -3.06 -24.80 -14.98
N VAL A 54 -3.89 -23.95 -15.59
CA VAL A 54 -3.48 -22.63 -16.07
C VAL A 54 -3.88 -21.60 -15.01
N ASP A 55 -2.92 -21.19 -14.21
CA ASP A 55 -3.13 -20.08 -13.31
C ASP A 55 -3.13 -18.75 -14.07
N ILE A 56 -4.25 -18.03 -14.02
CA ILE A 56 -4.44 -16.70 -14.61
C ILE A 56 -4.63 -15.64 -13.52
N THR A 57 -4.62 -16.04 -12.26
CA THR A 57 -4.73 -15.13 -11.13
C THR A 57 -3.44 -14.31 -11.02
N LYS A 58 -3.60 -13.05 -10.67
CA LYS A 58 -2.44 -12.19 -10.45
C LYS A 58 -2.09 -12.17 -8.97
N PRO A 59 -0.82 -12.09 -8.63
CA PRO A 59 -0.41 -11.87 -7.26
C PRO A 59 -1.09 -10.68 -6.61
N ASN A 60 -1.40 -10.78 -5.34
CA ASN A 60 -1.85 -9.67 -4.51
C ASN A 60 -0.65 -9.04 -3.81
N ILE A 61 -0.59 -7.70 -3.79
CA ILE A 61 0.44 -6.94 -3.07
C ILE A 61 -0.23 -6.20 -1.92
N ASP A 62 0.28 -6.39 -0.71
CA ASP A 62 -0.09 -5.61 0.47
C ASP A 62 1.08 -4.77 0.96
N VAL A 63 0.79 -3.53 1.34
CA VAL A 63 1.77 -2.57 1.85
C VAL A 63 1.22 -1.93 3.11
N THR A 64 1.81 -2.28 4.25
CA THR A 64 1.36 -1.87 5.57
C THR A 64 2.43 -1.04 6.26
N GLN A 65 2.09 0.19 6.71
CA GLN A 65 2.92 0.93 7.66
C GLN A 65 2.65 0.39 9.07
N THR A 66 3.71 0.09 9.83
CA THR A 66 3.58 -0.42 11.21
C THR A 66 2.89 0.56 12.14
N GLU A 67 3.11 1.85 11.90
CA GLU A 67 2.39 2.98 12.51
C GLU A 67 2.24 4.04 11.42
N GLU A 68 1.08 4.71 11.33
CA GLU A 68 0.84 5.75 10.35
C GLU A 68 1.91 6.86 10.44
N GLY A 69 2.47 7.24 9.32
CA GLY A 69 3.54 8.24 9.23
C GLY A 69 4.94 7.75 9.59
N THR A 70 5.13 6.46 9.97
CA THR A 70 6.48 5.95 10.25
C THR A 70 7.23 5.57 8.98
N ALA A 71 8.57 5.53 9.09
CA ALA A 71 9.44 5.10 8.00
C ALA A 71 9.40 3.58 7.74
N ASN A 72 8.97 2.79 8.72
CA ASN A 72 8.98 1.33 8.61
C ASN A 72 7.72 0.81 7.95
N ILE A 73 7.91 0.05 6.89
CA ILE A 73 6.86 -0.52 6.05
C ILE A 73 7.11 -2.01 5.89
N SER A 74 6.05 -2.80 6.00
CA SER A 74 6.04 -4.20 5.59
C SER A 74 5.39 -4.30 4.21
N ILE A 75 6.09 -4.89 3.26
CA ILE A 75 5.56 -5.23 1.95
C ILE A 75 5.42 -6.75 1.85
N SER A 76 4.33 -7.22 1.27
CA SER A 76 4.12 -8.64 0.99
C SER A 76 3.46 -8.85 -0.36
N ALA A 77 3.81 -9.95 -0.99
CA ALA A 77 3.19 -10.46 -2.19
C ALA A 77 2.67 -11.87 -1.91
N THR A 78 1.42 -12.14 -2.28
CA THR A 78 0.77 -13.44 -2.06
C THR A 78 0.08 -13.92 -3.33
N ASP A 79 0.07 -15.24 -3.52
CA ASP A 79 -0.68 -15.90 -4.59
C ASP A 79 -1.21 -17.26 -4.12
N GLU A 80 -2.33 -17.73 -4.70
CA GLU A 80 -2.94 -19.01 -4.34
C GLU A 80 -2.11 -20.20 -4.81
N THR A 81 -1.37 -20.03 -5.89
CA THR A 81 -0.50 -21.05 -6.48
C THR A 81 0.94 -20.91 -6.01
N GLU A 82 1.69 -19.98 -6.56
CA GLU A 82 3.11 -19.80 -6.26
C GLU A 82 3.59 -18.40 -6.59
N ILE A 83 4.25 -17.72 -5.66
CA ILE A 83 5.02 -16.50 -5.90
C ILE A 83 6.47 -16.87 -6.16
N ILE A 84 7.05 -16.44 -7.29
CA ILE A 84 8.45 -16.66 -7.60
C ILE A 84 9.34 -15.45 -7.31
N GLN A 85 8.79 -14.23 -7.40
CA GLN A 85 9.58 -13.03 -7.26
C GLN A 85 8.73 -11.86 -6.76
N MET A 86 9.33 -11.04 -5.88
CA MET A 86 8.85 -9.70 -5.55
C MET A 86 10.01 -8.73 -5.73
N THR A 87 9.77 -7.61 -6.42
CA THR A 87 10.74 -6.53 -6.52
C THR A 87 10.20 -5.27 -5.89
N TYR A 88 11.06 -4.41 -5.38
CA TYR A 88 10.66 -3.08 -4.95
C TYR A 88 11.71 -2.02 -5.27
N LYS A 89 11.24 -0.80 -5.40
CA LYS A 89 12.08 0.36 -5.65
C LYS A 89 11.52 1.56 -4.89
N ILE A 90 12.38 2.40 -4.34
CA ILE A 90 12.05 3.65 -3.64
C ILE A 90 12.55 4.81 -4.50
N ASN A 91 11.64 5.68 -4.95
CA ASN A 91 11.94 6.77 -5.87
C ASN A 91 12.64 6.24 -7.15
N ASP A 92 13.77 6.84 -7.52
CA ASP A 92 14.58 6.43 -8.67
C ASP A 92 15.77 5.55 -8.28
N ASP A 93 15.77 4.99 -7.06
CA ASP A 93 16.82 4.09 -6.62
C ASP A 93 16.85 2.79 -7.43
N GLN A 94 17.92 2.02 -7.28
CA GLN A 94 18.04 0.71 -7.90
C GLN A 94 16.97 -0.24 -7.35
N GLU A 95 16.36 -1.00 -8.25
CA GLU A 95 15.41 -2.05 -7.90
C GLU A 95 16.07 -3.15 -7.07
N VAL A 96 15.40 -3.54 -6.01
CA VAL A 96 15.79 -4.67 -5.15
C VAL A 96 14.92 -5.87 -5.50
N VAL A 97 15.56 -6.98 -5.84
CA VAL A 97 14.90 -8.23 -6.22
C VAL A 97 14.90 -9.19 -5.05
N ILE A 98 13.78 -9.82 -4.76
CA ILE A 98 13.58 -10.85 -3.74
C ILE A 98 12.99 -12.06 -4.44
N GLU A 99 13.76 -13.13 -4.55
CA GLU A 99 13.31 -14.41 -5.12
C GLU A 99 12.65 -15.27 -4.04
N ALA A 100 11.72 -16.13 -4.46
CA ALA A 100 11.21 -17.19 -3.61
C ALA A 100 12.37 -18.11 -3.17
N THR A 101 12.27 -18.63 -1.97
CA THR A 101 13.33 -19.49 -1.37
C THR A 101 13.03 -20.97 -1.50
N GLU A 102 11.79 -21.33 -1.85
CA GLU A 102 11.33 -22.70 -2.03
C GLU A 102 10.24 -22.78 -3.11
N GLU A 103 10.11 -23.94 -3.75
CA GLU A 103 9.06 -24.24 -4.73
C GLU A 103 7.68 -24.27 -4.04
N GLY A 104 6.67 -23.71 -4.68
CA GLY A 104 5.32 -23.62 -4.13
C GLY A 104 5.15 -22.57 -3.04
N GLN A 105 6.11 -21.67 -2.88
CA GLN A 105 6.01 -20.57 -1.92
C GLN A 105 4.85 -19.65 -2.29
N LYS A 106 3.93 -19.40 -1.34
CA LYS A 106 2.72 -18.60 -1.56
C LYS A 106 2.81 -17.17 -1.07
N GLU A 107 3.86 -16.81 -0.36
CA GLU A 107 4.09 -15.47 0.18
C GLU A 107 5.56 -15.10 0.15
N ILE A 108 5.87 -13.90 -0.31
CA ILE A 108 7.14 -13.23 -0.09
C ILE A 108 6.86 -11.99 0.74
N LYS A 109 7.60 -11.81 1.83
CA LYS A 109 7.46 -10.66 2.73
C LYS A 109 8.80 -10.00 3.02
N LYS A 110 8.78 -8.65 3.13
CA LYS A 110 9.97 -7.86 3.44
C LYS A 110 9.61 -6.63 4.24
N ASP A 111 10.35 -6.39 5.31
CA ASP A 111 10.31 -5.11 6.01
C ASP A 111 11.37 -4.18 5.39
N ILE A 112 10.98 -2.96 5.10
CA ILE A 112 11.81 -1.92 4.50
C ILE A 112 11.67 -0.63 5.31
N THR A 113 12.69 0.23 5.21
CA THR A 113 12.66 1.56 5.82
C THR A 113 12.74 2.60 4.71
N LEU A 114 11.72 3.46 4.63
CA LEU A 114 11.72 4.57 3.69
C LEU A 114 12.62 5.69 4.17
N PRO A 115 13.25 6.46 3.27
CA PRO A 115 13.87 7.72 3.63
C PRO A 115 12.82 8.69 4.19
N GLU A 116 13.29 9.54 5.08
CA GLU A 116 12.42 10.56 5.68
C GLU A 116 11.89 11.54 4.63
N GLY A 117 10.60 11.81 4.67
CA GLY A 117 9.90 12.66 3.71
C GLY A 117 8.96 11.88 2.80
N GLN A 118 8.65 12.48 1.67
CA GLN A 118 7.81 11.88 0.66
C GLN A 118 8.65 10.98 -0.25
N SER A 119 8.22 9.74 -0.42
CA SER A 119 8.82 8.76 -1.31
C SER A 119 7.75 8.11 -2.18
N THR A 120 8.10 7.75 -3.39
CA THR A 120 7.31 6.85 -4.24
C THR A 120 7.81 5.43 -4.03
N LEU A 121 6.97 4.56 -3.52
CA LEU A 121 7.23 3.13 -3.41
C LEU A 121 6.57 2.43 -4.60
N THR A 122 7.37 1.70 -5.38
CA THR A 122 6.90 0.80 -6.43
C THR A 122 7.24 -0.63 -6.02
N VAL A 123 6.25 -1.52 -6.03
CA VAL A 123 6.43 -2.96 -5.76
C VAL A 123 5.85 -3.73 -6.94
N VAL A 124 6.56 -4.74 -7.41
CA VAL A 124 6.09 -5.64 -8.46
C VAL A 124 6.19 -7.07 -7.95
N ALA A 125 5.13 -7.83 -8.11
CA ALA A 125 5.08 -9.26 -7.79
C ALA A 125 4.85 -10.07 -9.06
N LYS A 126 5.46 -11.26 -9.12
CA LYS A 126 5.36 -12.20 -10.23
C LYS A 126 5.15 -13.62 -9.69
N ASP A 127 4.17 -14.33 -10.26
CA ASP A 127 3.93 -15.75 -10.00
C ASP A 127 4.71 -16.68 -10.93
N ALA A 128 4.58 -17.99 -10.72
CA ALA A 128 5.24 -19.02 -11.51
C ALA A 128 4.72 -19.11 -12.96
N THR A 129 3.50 -18.68 -13.23
CA THR A 129 2.88 -18.70 -14.56
C THR A 129 3.14 -17.42 -15.36
N GLY A 130 3.74 -16.42 -14.74
CA GLY A 130 4.14 -15.18 -15.36
C GLY A 130 3.16 -14.03 -15.19
N ASN A 131 2.05 -14.21 -14.43
CA ASN A 131 1.20 -13.08 -14.10
C ASN A 131 1.91 -12.11 -13.18
N THR A 132 1.63 -10.82 -13.34
CA THR A 132 2.29 -9.75 -12.60
C THR A 132 1.29 -8.76 -12.04
N THR A 133 1.59 -8.23 -10.87
CA THR A 133 0.90 -7.09 -10.27
C THR A 133 1.92 -6.01 -9.94
N THR A 134 1.55 -4.76 -10.19
CA THR A 134 2.35 -3.59 -9.83
C THR A 134 1.56 -2.72 -8.85
N TYR A 135 2.19 -2.37 -7.74
CA TYR A 135 1.72 -1.39 -6.76
C TYR A 135 2.63 -0.17 -6.81
N GLU A 136 2.03 1.03 -6.93
CA GLU A 136 2.78 2.28 -6.86
C GLU A 136 2.02 3.28 -6.00
N LYS A 137 2.69 3.87 -5.03
CA LYS A 137 2.09 4.87 -4.14
C LYS A 137 3.12 5.84 -3.59
N GLN A 138 2.72 7.09 -3.46
CA GLN A 138 3.46 8.08 -2.68
C GLN A 138 3.15 7.88 -1.19
N ILE A 139 4.20 7.73 -0.40
CA ILE A 139 4.13 7.51 1.04
C ILE A 139 4.96 8.58 1.75
N ILE A 140 4.41 9.14 2.80
CA ILE A 140 5.12 10.09 3.65
C ILE A 140 5.62 9.34 4.88
N ALA A 141 6.94 9.32 5.06
CA ALA A 141 7.60 8.79 6.24
C ALA A 141 8.16 9.94 7.07
N SER A 142 7.84 9.94 8.37
CA SER A 142 8.40 10.89 9.30
C SER A 142 9.07 10.19 10.48
N SER A 143 10.07 10.82 11.05
CA SER A 143 10.58 10.39 12.34
C SER A 143 9.62 10.80 13.46
N LYS A 144 9.63 10.09 14.58
CA LYS A 144 8.89 10.51 15.77
C LYS A 144 9.47 11.82 16.30
N PRO A 145 8.64 12.70 16.88
CA PRO A 145 9.14 13.90 17.58
C PRO A 145 10.21 13.53 18.59
N THR A 146 11.22 14.38 18.70
CA THR A 146 12.29 14.25 19.71
C THR A 146 11.95 15.07 20.93
N ILE A 147 12.32 14.57 22.12
CA ILE A 147 12.17 15.28 23.39
C ILE A 147 13.53 15.27 24.08
N GLU A 148 14.04 16.45 24.39
CA GLU A 148 15.34 16.66 25.02
C GLU A 148 15.23 17.64 26.19
N ILE A 149 16.01 17.42 27.25
CA ILE A 149 16.21 18.41 28.30
C ILE A 149 17.37 19.33 27.87
N VAL A 150 17.07 20.57 27.55
CA VAL A 150 18.05 21.53 27.01
C VAL A 150 18.62 22.47 28.05
N SER A 151 17.96 22.64 29.20
CA SER A 151 18.50 23.40 30.33
C SER A 151 17.95 22.91 31.68
N LYS A 152 18.71 23.18 32.71
CA LYS A 152 18.31 23.01 34.11
C LYS A 152 18.83 24.20 34.95
N GLU A 153 17.91 25.00 35.46
CA GLU A 153 18.20 26.15 36.29
C GLU A 153 17.42 26.07 37.62
N GLY A 154 18.15 25.79 38.71
CA GLY A 154 17.50 25.55 39.99
C GLY A 154 16.56 24.34 39.96
N ASN A 155 15.28 24.58 40.20
CA ASN A 155 14.21 23.58 40.12
C ASN A 155 13.46 23.61 38.81
N VAL A 156 13.90 24.35 37.81
CA VAL A 156 13.27 24.40 36.49
C VAL A 156 14.13 23.64 35.48
N ILE A 157 13.52 22.73 34.73
CA ILE A 157 14.08 22.15 33.53
C ILE A 157 13.32 22.67 32.31
N THR A 158 14.00 22.79 31.18
CA THR A 158 13.34 23.12 29.91
C THR A 158 13.44 21.95 28.96
N LEU A 159 12.28 21.45 28.52
CA LEU A 159 12.19 20.49 27.48
C LEU A 159 12.18 21.19 26.11
N LYS A 160 12.97 20.69 25.18
CA LYS A 160 12.81 20.96 23.76
C LYS A 160 12.08 19.77 23.13
N ILE A 161 10.96 20.03 22.49
CA ILE A 161 10.18 19.06 21.73
C ILE A 161 10.26 19.50 20.27
N ALA A 162 10.73 18.63 19.39
CA ALA A 162 10.99 19.00 18.00
C ALA A 162 10.57 17.88 17.03
N ASP A 163 10.03 18.31 15.89
CA ASP A 163 9.72 17.47 14.76
C ASP A 163 10.04 18.17 13.44
N LYS A 164 10.66 17.50 12.50
CA LYS A 164 11.08 18.07 11.22
C LYS A 164 9.89 18.53 10.35
N TYR A 165 8.77 17.82 10.44
CA TYR A 165 7.57 18.11 9.65
C TYR A 165 6.55 18.97 10.39
N GLY A 166 6.82 19.25 11.64
CA GLY A 166 6.04 20.15 12.48
C GLY A 166 5.16 19.43 13.51
N LEU A 167 4.99 20.13 14.61
CA LEU A 167 4.16 19.75 15.74
C LEU A 167 2.76 20.36 15.54
N LYS A 168 1.71 19.56 15.74
CA LYS A 168 0.33 20.03 15.70
C LYS A 168 -0.14 20.45 17.09
N ASP A 169 0.06 19.57 18.07
CA ASP A 169 -0.28 19.77 19.46
C ASP A 169 0.81 19.19 20.35
N VAL A 170 1.05 19.80 21.49
CA VAL A 170 1.94 19.29 22.53
C VAL A 170 1.22 19.35 23.86
N VAL A 171 1.19 18.24 24.58
CA VAL A 171 0.68 18.12 25.93
C VAL A 171 1.76 17.52 26.81
N VAL A 172 2.17 18.25 27.85
CA VAL A 172 3.12 17.76 28.85
C VAL A 172 2.42 17.74 30.22
N ASN A 173 2.38 16.57 30.84
CA ASN A 173 1.90 16.43 32.20
C ASN A 173 3.11 16.24 33.14
N SER A 174 3.22 17.10 34.14
CA SER A 174 4.27 17.00 35.17
C SER A 174 3.66 17.26 36.56
N ASN A 175 3.75 16.25 37.42
CA ASN A 175 3.25 16.35 38.82
C ASN A 175 1.78 16.78 38.89
N GLY A 176 0.93 16.35 37.95
CA GLY A 176 -0.48 16.74 37.89
C GLY A 176 -0.75 18.13 37.30
N LYS A 177 0.29 18.88 36.94
CA LYS A 177 0.15 20.14 36.18
C LYS A 177 0.28 19.85 34.69
N VAL A 178 -0.71 20.32 33.94
CA VAL A 178 -0.77 20.11 32.47
C VAL A 178 -0.33 21.38 31.77
N TYR A 179 0.63 21.26 30.87
CA TYR A 179 1.08 22.28 29.94
C TYR A 179 0.59 21.90 28.55
N GLU A 180 -0.25 22.73 27.97
CA GLU A 180 -0.82 22.48 26.65
C GLU A 180 -0.43 23.57 25.65
N SER A 181 -0.06 23.15 24.44
CA SER A 181 0.10 24.05 23.32
C SER A 181 -0.68 23.43 22.14
N LYS A 182 -1.89 23.94 21.94
CA LYS A 182 -2.82 23.46 20.89
C LYS A 182 -2.73 24.30 19.63
N ASP A 183 -3.06 23.68 18.51
CA ASP A 183 -3.12 24.36 17.21
C ASP A 183 -1.83 25.09 16.83
N ILE A 184 -0.67 24.48 17.15
CA ILE A 184 0.65 25.04 16.82
C ILE A 184 0.77 25.29 15.34
N ASP A 185 0.27 24.37 14.54
CA ASP A 185 0.28 24.43 13.07
C ASP A 185 -0.51 25.63 12.52
N LYS A 186 -1.49 26.13 13.29
CA LYS A 186 -2.33 27.27 12.91
C LYS A 186 -1.84 28.61 13.47
N ASN A 187 -0.88 28.58 14.39
CA ASN A 187 -0.36 29.80 15.00
C ASN A 187 0.90 30.30 14.24
N PRO A 188 0.79 31.40 13.46
CA PRO A 188 1.91 31.91 12.67
C PRO A 188 3.08 32.46 13.51
N ASN A 189 2.87 32.69 14.80
CA ASN A 189 3.89 33.24 15.72
C ASN A 189 4.69 32.14 16.45
N LEU A 190 4.30 30.87 16.31
CA LEU A 190 5.02 29.74 16.88
C LEU A 190 5.87 29.04 15.83
N ASN A 191 7.06 28.59 16.25
CA ASN A 191 7.83 27.68 15.44
C ASN A 191 7.13 26.32 15.44
N LYS A 192 6.68 25.89 14.28
CA LYS A 192 5.98 24.59 14.11
C LYS A 192 6.89 23.40 14.33
N ASN A 193 8.19 23.59 14.15
CA ASN A 193 9.15 22.51 14.17
C ASN A 193 9.76 22.28 15.56
N GLU A 194 9.64 23.24 16.47
CA GLU A 194 10.16 23.09 17.83
C GLU A 194 9.42 23.95 18.85
N ILE A 195 9.25 23.39 20.05
CA ILE A 195 8.67 24.08 21.21
C ILE A 195 9.55 23.87 22.43
N TYR A 196 9.61 24.87 23.27
CA TYR A 196 10.29 24.85 24.56
C TYR A 196 9.28 24.92 25.70
N VAL A 197 9.30 23.91 26.58
CA VAL A 197 8.38 23.81 27.71
C VAL A 197 9.15 23.85 29.01
N PRO A 198 9.07 24.94 29.82
CA PRO A 198 9.65 24.97 31.14
C PRO A 198 8.80 24.19 32.14
N LEU A 199 9.42 23.29 32.88
CA LEU A 199 8.81 22.48 33.93
C LEU A 199 9.45 22.75 35.29
N GLU A 200 8.61 23.05 36.28
CA GLU A 200 9.04 23.17 37.68
C GLU A 200 9.08 21.79 38.34
N LEU A 201 10.27 21.43 38.83
CA LEU A 201 10.47 20.20 39.59
C LEU A 201 10.11 20.43 41.06
N GLN A 202 9.49 19.44 41.68
CA GLN A 202 9.21 19.41 43.12
C GLN A 202 10.31 18.61 43.84
N SER A 203 10.43 18.83 45.14
CA SER A 203 11.31 17.99 45.97
C SER A 203 10.81 16.57 46.02
N GLY A 204 11.68 15.60 45.71
CA GLY A 204 11.35 14.20 45.64
C GLY A 204 11.21 13.71 44.20
N ASN A 205 10.38 12.67 43.97
CA ASN A 205 10.15 12.10 42.65
C ASN A 205 9.21 13.00 41.85
N ASN A 206 9.60 13.29 40.60
CA ASN A 206 8.78 14.01 39.63
C ASN A 206 8.30 13.00 38.55
N VAL A 207 7.01 13.05 38.23
CA VAL A 207 6.35 12.16 37.26
C VAL A 207 5.65 12.98 36.19
#